data_23f1e540ed141269077f9cf7492f451f
#
_entry.id   23f1e540ed141269077f9cf7492f451f
#
_cell.length_a   1.000
_cell.length_b   1.000
_cell.length_c   1.000
_cell.angle_alpha   90.00
_cell.angle_beta   90.00
_cell.angle_gamma   90.00
#
_symmetry.space_group_name_H-M   'P 1'
#
loop_
_entity.id
_entity.type
_entity.pdbx_description
1 polymer ?
#
loop_
_entity_poly.entity_id
_entity_poly.type
_entity_poly.pdbx_seq_one_letter_code
_entity_poly.pdbx_strand_id
1 'polypeptide(L)'
;EGKFVFDFTSPNIIAYENQIQNIKIDIDNKNPLYNTYISVDTIKNKNYKIADFNLINLTLNDTLFVRSEFKGGNQSQDSYDLNLYHTIDEQKQSVVGFKKSEVKFKEYTWFINENETNDNKIVFDKFFKNFDFQKISLSHNDQKMDFFGTMRDSTFKDFQLTFNDVDLQKVTPSLDSLSFGGKLNGNVKYKQDKNVYDPVSDITIDSLQINKILLGDLDFVIKGNEKFNQFNIETTLKQDGNERFFLNGDVNFVGQQSTLDLEAGFDKFDLAPFGPLLGSVLSDVRGNATGRATIAGSLSEPEIDGRLYLNDAGMRVPYLNVDYAFEKNAIIDVT
;
A
#
# COMPACT_ATOMS: atom_id res chain seq x y z
N GLU A 1 39.01 6.67 -24.60
CA GLU A 1 37.69 6.09 -24.73
C GLU A 1 37.15 6.31 -26.13
N GLY A 2 36.74 5.23 -26.82
CA GLY A 2 36.15 5.29 -28.16
C GLY A 2 34.74 5.88 -28.16
N LYS A 3 34.28 6.34 -29.35
CA LYS A 3 32.86 6.68 -29.54
C LYS A 3 32.08 5.38 -29.69
N PHE A 4 30.95 5.26 -28.95
CA PHE A 4 29.97 4.19 -29.07
C PHE A 4 28.61 4.78 -29.34
N VAL A 5 27.95 4.29 -30.41
CA VAL A 5 26.59 4.67 -30.76
C VAL A 5 25.77 3.40 -30.99
N PHE A 6 24.58 3.35 -30.43
CA PHE A 6 23.64 2.25 -30.62
C PHE A 6 22.23 2.80 -30.70
N ASP A 7 21.54 2.45 -31.77
CA ASP A 7 20.13 2.81 -32.00
C ASP A 7 19.32 1.53 -32.15
N PHE A 8 18.21 1.47 -31.43
CA PHE A 8 17.26 0.37 -31.51
C PHE A 8 15.84 0.89 -31.48
N THR A 9 15.01 0.37 -32.37
CA THR A 9 13.57 0.67 -32.38
C THR A 9 12.78 -0.60 -32.64
N SER A 10 11.64 -0.75 -31.97
CA SER A 10 10.70 -1.82 -32.23
C SER A 10 9.26 -1.34 -31.99
N PRO A 11 8.33 -1.62 -32.90
CA PRO A 11 6.93 -1.25 -32.69
C PRO A 11 6.25 -2.09 -31.62
N ASN A 12 6.69 -3.31 -31.39
CA ASN A 12 6.12 -4.20 -30.39
C ASN A 12 7.10 -5.29 -29.97
N ILE A 13 7.23 -5.47 -28.65
CA ILE A 13 7.98 -6.56 -28.01
C ILE A 13 7.06 -7.23 -27.01
N ILE A 14 7.05 -8.56 -27.01
CA ILE A 14 6.37 -9.35 -25.97
C ILE A 14 7.44 -10.12 -25.21
N ALA A 15 7.54 -9.87 -23.91
CA ALA A 15 8.49 -10.53 -23.04
C ALA A 15 7.88 -10.75 -21.64
N TYR A 16 7.93 -11.99 -21.13
CA TYR A 16 7.45 -12.34 -19.79
C TYR A 16 6.03 -11.81 -19.47
N GLU A 17 5.07 -12.03 -20.36
CA GLU A 17 3.69 -11.54 -20.27
C GLU A 17 3.53 -10.00 -20.36
N ASN A 18 4.62 -9.25 -20.57
CA ASN A 18 4.55 -7.83 -20.83
C ASN A 18 4.52 -7.55 -22.32
N GLN A 19 3.65 -6.65 -22.71
CA GLN A 19 3.62 -6.06 -24.05
C GLN A 19 4.23 -4.66 -23.97
N ILE A 20 5.28 -4.42 -24.77
CA ILE A 20 6.01 -3.15 -24.87
C ILE A 20 5.76 -2.61 -26.25
N GLN A 21 5.20 -1.41 -26.37
CA GLN A 21 4.85 -0.79 -27.65
C GLN A 21 5.70 0.43 -27.93
N ASN A 22 6.18 0.54 -29.17
CA ASN A 22 6.96 1.66 -29.70
C ASN A 22 8.17 1.99 -28.83
N ILE A 23 9.02 1.00 -28.59
CA ILE A 23 10.28 1.22 -27.89
C ILE A 23 11.33 1.85 -28.80
N LYS A 24 11.99 2.87 -28.31
CA LYS A 24 13.18 3.48 -28.89
C LYS A 24 14.27 3.56 -27.85
N ILE A 25 15.49 3.15 -28.21
CA ILE A 25 16.69 3.23 -27.39
C ILE A 25 17.79 3.90 -28.22
N ASP A 26 18.28 5.04 -27.77
CA ASP A 26 19.43 5.75 -28.33
C ASP A 26 20.55 5.76 -27.30
N ILE A 27 21.72 5.28 -27.64
CA ILE A 27 22.93 5.35 -26.80
C ILE A 27 24.02 6.07 -27.61
N ASP A 28 24.52 7.18 -27.05
CA ASP A 28 25.69 7.88 -27.58
C ASP A 28 26.53 8.41 -26.41
N ASN A 29 27.65 7.75 -26.14
CA ASN A 29 28.52 8.08 -25.03
C ASN A 29 29.28 9.41 -25.20
N LYS A 30 29.11 10.10 -26.34
CA LYS A 30 29.69 11.42 -26.61
C LYS A 30 28.61 12.50 -26.75
N ASN A 31 27.32 12.16 -26.63
CA ASN A 31 26.27 13.15 -26.63
C ASN A 31 26.38 14.02 -25.34
N PRO A 32 26.40 15.36 -25.46
CA PRO A 32 26.55 16.24 -24.29
C PRO A 32 25.28 16.34 -23.42
N LEU A 33 24.11 15.89 -23.93
CA LEU A 33 22.84 16.01 -23.23
C LEU A 33 22.45 14.73 -22.49
N TYR A 34 22.83 13.57 -23.04
CA TYR A 34 22.55 12.27 -22.44
C TYR A 34 23.49 11.18 -23.02
N ASN A 35 23.77 10.17 -22.22
CA ASN A 35 24.49 8.99 -22.71
C ASN A 35 23.52 7.93 -23.23
N THR A 36 22.33 7.83 -22.64
CA THR A 36 21.25 6.93 -23.07
C THR A 36 19.93 7.68 -23.01
N TYR A 37 19.12 7.47 -24.05
CA TYR A 37 17.71 7.85 -24.09
C TYR A 37 16.87 6.62 -24.39
N ILE A 38 15.85 6.38 -23.58
CA ILE A 38 14.87 5.32 -23.80
C ILE A 38 13.48 5.95 -23.79
N SER A 39 12.68 5.63 -24.80
CA SER A 39 11.26 5.97 -24.77
C SER A 39 10.42 4.75 -25.09
N VAL A 40 9.25 4.64 -24.45
CA VAL A 40 8.26 3.59 -24.66
C VAL A 40 6.87 4.19 -24.55
N ASP A 41 6.02 4.00 -25.55
CA ASP A 41 4.66 4.53 -25.49
C ASP A 41 3.83 3.80 -24.42
N THR A 42 3.92 2.46 -24.38
CA THR A 42 3.16 1.67 -23.43
C THR A 42 3.91 0.39 -23.02
N ILE A 43 3.91 0.11 -21.72
CA ILE A 43 4.27 -1.18 -21.14
C ILE A 43 3.04 -1.69 -20.40
N LYS A 44 2.51 -2.85 -20.80
CA LYS A 44 1.26 -3.39 -20.27
C LYS A 44 1.36 -4.88 -19.99
N ASN A 45 0.78 -5.30 -18.87
CA ASN A 45 0.40 -6.69 -18.59
C ASN A 45 -1.03 -6.75 -18.02
N LYS A 46 -1.46 -7.91 -17.51
CA LYS A 46 -2.80 -8.08 -16.92
C LYS A 46 -3.03 -7.24 -15.65
N ASN A 47 -1.97 -6.84 -14.94
CA ASN A 47 -2.05 -6.23 -13.61
C ASN A 47 -1.78 -4.73 -13.62
N TYR A 48 -1.03 -4.21 -14.61
CA TYR A 48 -0.63 -2.80 -14.67
C TYR A 48 -0.45 -2.29 -16.10
N LYS A 49 -0.48 -0.97 -16.24
CA LYS A 49 -0.13 -0.25 -17.46
C LYS A 49 0.75 0.95 -17.10
N ILE A 50 1.87 1.08 -17.82
CA ILE A 50 2.73 2.27 -17.82
C ILE A 50 2.60 2.91 -19.20
N ALA A 51 2.44 4.22 -19.27
CA ALA A 51 2.36 4.97 -20.50
C ALA A 51 3.39 6.11 -20.53
N ASP A 52 3.76 6.55 -21.72
CA ASP A 52 4.65 7.70 -21.95
C ASP A 52 5.98 7.59 -21.19
N PHE A 53 6.54 6.38 -21.13
CA PHE A 53 7.79 6.16 -20.41
C PHE A 53 8.96 6.78 -21.15
N ASN A 54 9.72 7.63 -20.46
CA ASN A 54 10.96 8.21 -20.91
C ASN A 54 12.04 8.03 -19.83
N LEU A 55 13.24 7.72 -20.26
CA LEU A 55 14.42 7.65 -19.40
C LEU A 55 15.60 8.29 -20.11
N ILE A 56 16.29 9.17 -19.41
CA ILE A 56 17.61 9.68 -19.81
C ILE A 56 18.63 9.39 -18.74
N ASN A 57 19.88 9.15 -19.15
CA ASN A 57 20.99 9.16 -18.22
C ASN A 57 22.16 10.02 -18.71
N LEU A 58 22.95 10.49 -17.75
CA LEU A 58 24.17 11.22 -17.98
C LEU A 58 25.20 10.85 -16.91
N THR A 59 26.43 10.60 -17.32
CA THR A 59 27.53 10.35 -16.39
C THR A 59 28.41 11.58 -16.25
N LEU A 60 28.54 12.07 -15.01
CA LEU A 60 29.39 13.22 -14.64
C LEU A 60 30.19 12.87 -13.39
N ASN A 61 31.52 13.08 -13.44
CA ASN A 61 32.42 12.87 -12.29
C ASN A 61 32.17 11.52 -11.59
N ASP A 62 32.23 10.41 -12.37
CA ASP A 62 32.01 9.06 -11.90
C ASP A 62 30.65 8.75 -11.27
N THR A 63 29.69 9.67 -11.45
CA THR A 63 28.32 9.50 -11.00
C THR A 63 27.39 9.41 -12.21
N LEU A 64 26.58 8.38 -12.26
CA LEU A 64 25.51 8.18 -13.23
C LEU A 64 24.24 8.82 -12.69
N PHE A 65 23.74 9.83 -13.35
CA PHE A 65 22.44 10.45 -13.10
C PHE A 65 21.40 9.86 -14.04
N VAL A 66 20.24 9.52 -13.51
CA VAL A 66 19.11 8.95 -14.25
C VAL A 66 17.86 9.76 -13.94
N ARG A 67 17.17 10.21 -14.96
CA ARG A 67 15.83 10.77 -14.87
C ARG A 67 14.87 9.89 -15.64
N SER A 68 13.76 9.55 -15.02
CA SER A 68 12.69 8.77 -15.64
C SER A 68 11.35 9.42 -15.41
N GLU A 69 10.57 9.59 -16.48
CA GLU A 69 9.22 10.13 -16.45
C GLU A 69 8.26 9.11 -17.05
N PHE A 70 7.12 8.88 -16.42
CA PHE A 70 6.07 8.01 -16.95
C PHE A 70 4.72 8.27 -16.30
N LYS A 71 3.67 7.71 -16.90
CA LYS A 71 2.32 7.71 -16.35
C LYS A 71 1.88 6.31 -15.97
N GLY A 72 1.06 6.22 -14.93
CA GLY A 72 0.49 4.98 -14.40
C GLY A 72 -0.99 5.11 -14.05
N GLY A 73 -1.54 4.06 -13.41
CA GLY A 73 -2.95 4.01 -13.05
C GLY A 73 -3.85 3.58 -14.21
N ASN A 74 -5.13 3.29 -13.90
CA ASN A 74 -6.07 2.71 -14.86
C ASN A 74 -6.28 3.56 -16.13
N GLN A 75 -6.28 4.88 -15.97
CA GLN A 75 -6.47 5.86 -17.06
C GLN A 75 -5.22 6.70 -17.31
N SER A 76 -4.04 6.23 -16.85
CA SER A 76 -2.79 7.00 -16.90
C SER A 76 -2.88 8.37 -16.20
N GLN A 77 -3.66 8.43 -15.12
CA GLN A 77 -3.88 9.65 -14.34
C GLN A 77 -2.76 9.94 -13.34
N ASP A 78 -2.00 8.92 -12.95
CA ASP A 78 -0.86 9.08 -12.06
C ASP A 78 0.39 9.42 -12.87
N SER A 79 1.28 10.24 -12.33
CA SER A 79 2.53 10.60 -13.00
C SER A 79 3.72 10.50 -12.07
N TYR A 80 4.85 10.13 -12.63
CA TYR A 80 6.09 9.87 -11.93
C TYR A 80 7.22 10.62 -12.63
N ASP A 81 7.96 11.46 -11.89
CA ASP A 81 9.22 12.09 -12.31
C ASP A 81 10.28 11.70 -11.28
N LEU A 82 11.07 10.69 -11.62
CA LEU A 82 12.04 10.08 -10.73
C LEU A 82 13.45 10.50 -11.12
N ASN A 83 14.16 11.11 -10.20
CA ASN A 83 15.53 11.56 -10.34
C ASN A 83 16.44 10.74 -9.42
N LEU A 84 17.31 9.94 -10.00
CA LEU A 84 18.19 8.99 -9.33
C LEU A 84 19.64 9.30 -9.62
N TYR A 85 20.53 8.85 -8.76
CA TYR A 85 21.96 8.78 -9.07
C TYR A 85 22.51 7.43 -8.63
N HIS A 86 23.54 6.99 -9.33
CA HIS A 86 24.37 5.85 -8.94
C HIS A 86 25.83 6.27 -8.91
N THR A 87 26.53 5.93 -7.83
CA THR A 87 27.97 6.14 -7.69
C THR A 87 28.59 4.98 -6.89
N ILE A 88 29.91 4.96 -6.84
CA ILE A 88 30.69 4.04 -6.00
C ILE A 88 31.32 4.87 -4.88
N ASP A 89 31.09 4.47 -3.64
CA ASP A 89 31.66 5.17 -2.48
C ASP A 89 33.14 4.80 -2.24
N GLU A 90 33.74 5.43 -1.21
CA GLU A 90 35.14 5.20 -0.83
C GLU A 90 35.39 3.75 -0.37
N GLN A 91 34.36 3.07 0.12
CA GLN A 91 34.38 1.66 0.54
C GLN A 91 34.16 0.69 -0.64
N LYS A 92 34.08 1.23 -1.88
CA LYS A 92 33.80 0.48 -3.11
C LYS A 92 32.41 -0.21 -3.10
N GLN A 93 31.46 0.37 -2.39
CA GLN A 93 30.06 -0.04 -2.42
C GLN A 93 29.30 0.76 -3.47
N SER A 94 28.29 0.13 -4.06
CA SER A 94 27.34 0.82 -4.94
C SER A 94 26.36 1.62 -4.12
N VAL A 95 26.15 2.86 -4.50
CA VAL A 95 25.18 3.77 -3.89
C VAL A 95 24.17 4.18 -4.95
N VAL A 96 22.91 3.85 -4.75
CA VAL A 96 21.79 4.36 -5.54
C VAL A 96 20.94 5.25 -4.67
N GLY A 97 20.82 6.52 -5.03
CA GLY A 97 20.06 7.48 -4.24
C GLY A 97 19.04 8.25 -5.05
N PHE A 98 18.04 8.76 -4.34
CA PHE A 98 17.05 9.66 -4.90
C PHE A 98 17.50 11.11 -4.73
N LYS A 99 17.45 11.88 -5.80
CA LYS A 99 17.29 13.33 -5.76
C LYS A 99 15.83 13.66 -5.56
N LYS A 100 15.48 14.94 -5.43
CA LYS A 100 14.07 15.34 -5.36
C LYS A 100 13.32 14.78 -6.56
N SER A 101 12.33 13.93 -6.27
CA SER A 101 11.50 13.23 -7.25
C SER A 101 10.04 13.46 -6.92
N GLU A 102 9.18 13.44 -7.95
CA GLU A 102 7.76 13.71 -7.80
C GLU A 102 6.94 12.48 -8.19
N VAL A 103 5.96 12.16 -7.36
CA VAL A 103 4.95 11.13 -7.61
C VAL A 103 3.58 11.77 -7.46
N LYS A 104 2.87 11.95 -8.56
CA LYS A 104 1.49 12.42 -8.50
C LYS A 104 0.55 11.23 -8.51
N PHE A 105 -0.18 11.05 -7.40
CA PHE A 105 -1.16 10.00 -7.21
C PHE A 105 -2.50 10.61 -6.78
N LYS A 106 -3.60 10.27 -7.46
CA LYS A 106 -4.94 10.79 -7.18
C LYS A 106 -4.99 12.33 -7.06
N GLU A 107 -4.37 13.06 -7.96
CA GLU A 107 -4.27 14.52 -7.93
C GLU A 107 -3.35 15.10 -6.84
N TYR A 108 -2.80 14.30 -5.91
CA TYR A 108 -1.88 14.74 -4.87
C TYR A 108 -0.43 14.50 -5.29
N THR A 109 0.41 15.51 -5.15
CA THR A 109 1.84 15.40 -5.43
C THR A 109 2.58 15.03 -4.16
N TRP A 110 3.27 13.90 -4.20
CA TRP A 110 4.18 13.42 -3.18
C TRP A 110 5.61 13.59 -3.65
N PHE A 111 6.51 13.90 -2.74
CA PHE A 111 7.94 14.09 -3.04
C PHE A 111 8.77 13.00 -2.38
N ILE A 112 9.63 12.35 -3.16
CA ILE A 112 10.72 11.54 -2.62
C ILE A 112 11.91 12.48 -2.45
N ASN A 113 12.54 12.47 -1.26
CA ASN A 113 13.68 13.33 -0.93
C ASN A 113 13.42 14.83 -1.20
N GLU A 114 12.30 15.34 -0.74
CA GLU A 114 11.88 16.74 -0.97
C GLU A 114 12.94 17.76 -0.57
N ASN A 115 13.65 17.52 0.54
CA ASN A 115 14.65 18.41 1.10
C ASN A 115 16.09 18.16 0.60
N GLU A 116 16.25 17.28 -0.40
CA GLU A 116 17.53 16.92 -1.02
C GLU A 116 18.61 16.52 0.00
N THR A 117 18.22 15.78 1.03
CA THR A 117 19.15 15.25 2.05
C THR A 117 20.01 14.14 1.49
N ASN A 118 21.13 13.84 2.16
CA ASN A 118 22.03 12.74 1.77
C ASN A 118 21.53 11.36 2.17
N ASP A 119 20.45 11.26 2.93
CA ASP A 119 19.70 10.04 3.15
C ASP A 119 19.01 9.62 1.82
N ASN A 120 17.89 8.97 1.84
CA ASN A 120 17.16 8.61 0.62
C ASN A 120 18.01 7.84 -0.40
N LYS A 121 18.78 6.89 0.08
CA LYS A 121 19.65 6.05 -0.74
C LYS A 121 19.72 4.61 -0.27
N ILE A 122 20.16 3.74 -1.16
CA ILE A 122 20.42 2.33 -0.92
C ILE A 122 21.91 2.13 -1.16
N VAL A 123 22.61 1.59 -0.18
CA VAL A 123 24.02 1.21 -0.29
C VAL A 123 24.10 -0.31 -0.34
N PHE A 124 24.85 -0.86 -1.29
CA PHE A 124 24.96 -2.31 -1.43
C PHE A 124 26.30 -2.76 -1.98
N ASP A 125 26.66 -4.00 -1.65
CA ASP A 125 27.91 -4.60 -2.12
C ASP A 125 27.84 -5.04 -3.58
N LYS A 126 29.00 -5.25 -4.20
CA LYS A 126 29.13 -5.69 -5.61
C LYS A 126 28.51 -7.05 -5.92
N PHE A 127 28.18 -7.85 -4.92
CA PHE A 127 27.59 -9.17 -5.07
C PHE A 127 26.06 -9.14 -4.91
N PHE A 128 25.47 -7.98 -4.61
CA PHE A 128 24.03 -7.80 -4.34
C PHE A 128 23.52 -8.69 -3.21
N LYS A 129 24.34 -8.84 -2.16
CA LYS A 129 23.99 -9.64 -0.99
C LYS A 129 23.66 -8.81 0.23
N ASN A 130 24.33 -7.68 0.40
CA ASN A 130 24.17 -6.79 1.54
C ASN A 130 23.61 -5.45 1.07
N PHE A 131 22.50 -5.05 1.64
CA PHE A 131 21.84 -3.79 1.33
C PHE A 131 21.57 -3.01 2.62
N ASP A 132 21.89 -1.73 2.60
CA ASP A 132 21.51 -0.77 3.63
C ASP A 132 20.57 0.26 2.99
N PHE A 133 19.29 0.16 3.30
CA PHE A 133 18.27 1.13 2.93
C PHE A 133 18.33 2.26 3.95
N GLN A 134 18.98 3.35 3.59
CA GLN A 134 18.95 4.55 4.39
C GLN A 134 17.58 5.21 4.22
N LYS A 135 17.18 6.04 5.18
CA LYS A 135 15.84 6.57 5.29
C LYS A 135 15.32 7.17 3.98
N ILE A 136 14.54 6.41 3.23
CA ILE A 136 13.83 6.85 2.03
C ILE A 136 12.52 7.47 2.49
N SER A 137 12.35 8.76 2.24
CA SER A 137 11.19 9.54 2.69
C SER A 137 10.31 9.94 1.52
N LEU A 138 9.02 9.68 1.65
CA LEU A 138 7.96 10.17 0.78
C LEU A 138 7.10 11.15 1.56
N SER A 139 6.97 12.41 1.11
CA SER A 139 6.28 13.49 1.82
C SER A 139 5.22 14.19 0.95
N HIS A 140 4.18 14.69 1.60
CA HIS A 140 3.18 15.58 1.03
C HIS A 140 2.72 16.57 2.11
N ASN A 141 3.15 17.81 2.04
CA ASN A 141 3.00 18.81 3.12
C ASN A 141 3.57 18.24 4.44
N ASP A 142 2.76 18.20 5.50
CA ASP A 142 3.16 17.67 6.81
C ASP A 142 3.08 16.14 6.92
N GLN A 143 2.58 15.46 5.89
CA GLN A 143 2.41 14.01 5.84
C GLN A 143 3.70 13.34 5.39
N LYS A 144 4.04 12.21 6.02
CA LYS A 144 5.31 11.54 5.74
C LYS A 144 5.22 10.03 5.86
N MET A 145 5.86 9.35 4.93
CA MET A 145 6.14 7.91 4.99
C MET A 145 7.65 7.71 4.86
N ASP A 146 8.25 7.00 5.80
CA ASP A 146 9.68 6.69 5.81
C ASP A 146 9.91 5.19 5.74
N PHE A 147 10.74 4.75 4.80
CA PHE A 147 11.19 3.37 4.71
C PHE A 147 12.70 3.29 4.93
N PHE A 148 13.13 2.37 5.78
CA PHE A 148 14.55 2.10 6.03
C PHE A 148 14.77 0.67 6.52
N GLY A 149 16.02 0.22 6.49
CA GLY A 149 16.35 -1.10 6.99
C GLY A 149 17.62 -1.68 6.40
N THR A 150 17.84 -2.95 6.69
CA THR A 150 19.02 -3.69 6.23
C THR A 150 18.66 -5.08 5.74
N MET A 151 19.42 -5.57 4.78
CA MET A 151 19.40 -6.96 4.34
C MET A 151 20.82 -7.50 4.28
N ARG A 152 21.05 -8.72 4.80
CA ARG A 152 22.31 -9.42 4.74
C ARG A 152 22.06 -10.83 4.20
N ASP A 153 22.56 -11.10 3.00
CA ASP A 153 22.21 -12.30 2.24
C ASP A 153 20.68 -12.54 2.16
N SER A 154 20.26 -13.80 2.12
CA SER A 154 18.86 -14.21 2.20
C SER A 154 18.38 -14.46 3.64
N THR A 155 19.29 -14.41 4.62
CA THR A 155 19.05 -14.90 5.98
C THR A 155 18.74 -13.82 7.00
N PHE A 156 19.16 -12.58 6.77
CA PHE A 156 18.89 -11.48 7.68
C PHE A 156 18.20 -10.34 6.94
N LYS A 157 17.06 -9.90 7.49
CA LYS A 157 16.34 -8.70 7.05
C LYS A 157 15.80 -7.97 8.27
N ASP A 158 15.91 -6.66 8.25
CA ASP A 158 15.33 -5.78 9.28
C ASP A 158 14.81 -4.53 8.56
N PHE A 159 13.50 -4.47 8.32
CA PHE A 159 12.86 -3.40 7.60
C PHE A 159 11.83 -2.69 8.47
N GLN A 160 11.74 -1.39 8.31
CA GLN A 160 10.73 -0.58 8.96
C GLN A 160 10.11 0.40 7.98
N LEU A 161 8.78 0.49 8.01
CA LEU A 161 7.98 1.51 7.35
C LEU A 161 7.23 2.29 8.43
N THR A 162 7.33 3.62 8.41
CA THR A 162 6.63 4.49 9.36
C THR A 162 5.68 5.43 8.63
N PHE A 163 4.58 5.76 9.28
CA PHE A 163 3.57 6.69 8.81
C PHE A 163 3.42 7.82 9.82
N ASN A 164 3.32 9.04 9.34
CA ASN A 164 3.11 10.23 10.16
C ASN A 164 2.05 11.12 9.48
N ASP A 165 0.90 11.24 10.11
CA ASP A 165 -0.25 12.02 9.69
C ASP A 165 -0.73 11.79 8.24
N VAL A 166 -0.54 10.58 7.71
CA VAL A 166 -0.86 10.25 6.32
C VAL A 166 -2.37 10.18 6.12
N ASP A 167 -2.91 11.04 5.28
CA ASP A 167 -4.34 11.07 4.95
C ASP A 167 -4.70 9.85 4.07
N LEU A 168 -5.52 8.97 4.60
CA LEU A 168 -5.96 7.74 3.91
C LEU A 168 -6.60 8.03 2.56
N GLN A 169 -7.35 9.11 2.42
CA GLN A 169 -8.00 9.47 1.16
C GLN A 169 -6.98 9.70 0.03
N LYS A 170 -5.76 10.15 0.38
CA LYS A 170 -4.71 10.47 -0.59
C LYS A 170 -3.89 9.27 -1.03
N VAL A 171 -3.84 8.21 -0.23
CA VAL A 171 -2.98 7.03 -0.49
C VAL A 171 -3.75 5.75 -0.80
N THR A 172 -5.03 5.67 -0.44
CA THR A 172 -5.85 4.49 -0.77
C THR A 172 -6.29 4.50 -2.23
N PRO A 173 -6.30 3.36 -2.93
CA PRO A 173 -6.86 3.26 -4.27
C PRO A 173 -8.34 3.68 -4.29
N SER A 174 -8.80 4.14 -5.46
CA SER A 174 -10.23 4.37 -5.66
C SER A 174 -10.94 3.03 -5.78
N LEU A 175 -11.87 2.76 -4.88
CA LEU A 175 -12.74 1.59 -4.90
C LEU A 175 -14.16 2.05 -5.21
N ASP A 176 -14.88 1.32 -6.06
CA ASP A 176 -16.19 1.75 -6.55
C ASP A 176 -17.23 2.00 -5.46
N SER A 177 -17.14 1.27 -4.34
CA SER A 177 -18.13 1.31 -3.27
C SER A 177 -17.58 1.75 -1.91
N LEU A 178 -16.28 2.03 -1.81
CA LEU A 178 -15.62 2.40 -0.55
C LEU A 178 -14.69 3.59 -0.73
N SER A 179 -14.80 4.54 0.18
CA SER A 179 -13.83 5.60 0.37
C SER A 179 -13.39 5.63 1.83
N PHE A 180 -12.09 5.81 2.04
CA PHE A 180 -11.50 5.89 3.37
C PHE A 180 -10.98 7.29 3.63
N GLY A 181 -11.15 7.78 4.86
CA GLY A 181 -10.58 9.01 5.38
C GLY A 181 -10.05 8.79 6.79
N GLY A 182 -9.28 9.74 7.28
CA GLY A 182 -8.60 9.69 8.57
C GLY A 182 -7.10 9.84 8.42
N LYS A 183 -6.42 9.99 9.56
CA LYS A 183 -4.97 10.19 9.64
C LYS A 183 -4.29 8.90 10.09
N LEU A 184 -3.52 8.31 9.20
CA LEU A 184 -2.75 7.09 9.45
C LEU A 184 -1.43 7.45 10.13
N ASN A 185 -1.19 6.86 11.28
CA ASN A 185 0.04 6.95 12.06
C ASN A 185 0.53 5.54 12.43
N GLY A 186 1.81 5.43 12.79
CA GLY A 186 2.36 4.18 13.30
C GLY A 186 3.47 3.58 12.45
N ASN A 187 3.68 2.29 12.62
CA ASN A 187 4.79 1.60 11.95
C ASN A 187 4.50 0.14 11.64
N VAL A 188 5.19 -0.35 10.61
CA VAL A 188 5.26 -1.75 10.22
C VAL A 188 6.72 -2.16 10.26
N LYS A 189 7.04 -3.20 11.04
CA LYS A 189 8.38 -3.79 11.15
C LYS A 189 8.36 -5.21 10.65
N TYR A 190 9.39 -5.56 9.91
CA TYR A 190 9.64 -6.94 9.48
C TYR A 190 11.09 -7.29 9.80
N LYS A 191 11.27 -8.20 10.73
CA LYS A 191 12.59 -8.73 11.05
C LYS A 191 12.65 -10.23 10.76
N GLN A 192 13.76 -10.63 10.17
CA GLN A 192 14.13 -12.03 9.94
C GLN A 192 15.58 -12.22 10.33
N ASP A 193 15.86 -13.22 11.17
CA ASP A 193 17.20 -13.73 11.44
C ASP A 193 17.20 -15.24 11.17
N LYS A 194 17.78 -15.65 10.06
CA LYS A 194 17.73 -17.01 9.53
C LYS A 194 16.28 -17.46 9.30
N ASN A 195 15.79 -18.39 10.11
CA ASN A 195 14.42 -18.92 10.05
C ASN A 195 13.53 -18.42 11.21
N VAL A 196 13.98 -17.39 11.91
CA VAL A 196 13.20 -16.74 12.98
C VAL A 196 12.71 -15.39 12.46
N TYR A 197 11.41 -15.14 12.64
CA TYR A 197 10.71 -13.96 12.13
C TYR A 197 10.10 -13.17 13.30
N ASP A 198 10.05 -11.87 13.15
CA ASP A 198 9.41 -10.95 14.13
C ASP A 198 8.71 -9.81 13.34
N PRO A 199 7.60 -10.11 12.66
CA PRO A 199 6.80 -9.08 12.01
C PRO A 199 5.83 -8.46 13.01
N VAL A 200 5.84 -7.13 13.06
CA VAL A 200 4.93 -6.34 13.90
C VAL A 200 4.39 -5.16 13.12
N SER A 201 3.09 -4.96 13.17
CA SER A 201 2.43 -3.74 12.73
C SER A 201 1.71 -3.10 13.91
N ASP A 202 1.92 -1.80 14.09
CA ASP A 202 1.27 -0.99 15.13
C ASP A 202 0.81 0.31 14.45
N ILE A 203 -0.48 0.37 14.14
CA ILE A 203 -1.10 1.40 13.31
C ILE A 203 -2.25 2.04 14.08
N THR A 204 -2.32 3.36 14.04
CA THR A 204 -3.49 4.11 14.47
C THR A 204 -4.07 4.90 13.30
N ILE A 205 -5.38 5.04 13.28
CA ILE A 205 -6.07 5.90 12.33
C ILE A 205 -6.97 6.85 13.11
N ASP A 206 -6.53 8.08 13.23
CA ASP A 206 -7.31 9.11 13.89
C ASP A 206 -8.46 9.55 12.99
N SER A 207 -9.68 9.61 13.56
CA SER A 207 -10.90 10.03 12.86
C SER A 207 -11.17 9.21 11.59
N LEU A 208 -11.11 7.88 11.71
CA LEU A 208 -11.44 6.97 10.61
C LEU A 208 -12.83 7.28 10.05
N GLN A 209 -12.89 7.47 8.75
CA GLN A 209 -14.13 7.60 8.00
C GLN A 209 -14.22 6.50 6.95
N ILE A 210 -15.41 5.93 6.84
CA ILE A 210 -15.79 5.07 5.71
C ILE A 210 -16.97 5.72 5.00
N ASN A 211 -16.85 5.95 3.70
CA ASN A 211 -17.86 6.63 2.90
C ASN A 211 -18.28 7.99 3.47
N LYS A 212 -17.27 8.76 3.98
CA LYS A 212 -17.43 10.08 4.62
C LYS A 212 -18.20 10.07 5.95
N ILE A 213 -18.56 8.92 6.47
CA ILE A 213 -19.19 8.78 7.79
C ILE A 213 -18.08 8.50 8.80
N LEU A 214 -18.01 9.31 9.85
CA LEU A 214 -17.04 9.19 10.93
C LEU A 214 -17.36 7.99 11.80
N LEU A 215 -16.42 7.06 11.92
CA LEU A 215 -16.51 5.90 12.81
C LEU A 215 -15.79 6.12 14.14
N GLY A 216 -14.71 6.90 14.15
CA GLY A 216 -13.91 7.15 15.35
C GLY A 216 -12.43 6.87 15.14
N ASP A 217 -11.71 6.61 16.24
CA ASP A 217 -10.28 6.33 16.22
C ASP A 217 -10.04 4.82 16.23
N LEU A 218 -9.23 4.34 15.31
CA LEU A 218 -8.91 2.92 15.15
C LEU A 218 -7.48 2.65 15.60
N ASP A 219 -7.32 1.71 16.52
CA ASP A 219 -6.05 1.07 16.88
C ASP A 219 -5.99 -0.31 16.22
N PHE A 220 -4.90 -0.62 15.53
CA PHE A 220 -4.73 -1.86 14.80
C PHE A 220 -3.31 -2.41 14.99
N VAL A 221 -3.21 -3.54 15.66
CA VAL A 221 -1.93 -4.21 15.94
C VAL A 221 -1.95 -5.61 15.35
N ILE A 222 -0.89 -5.96 14.63
CA ILE A 222 -0.63 -7.33 14.16
C ILE A 222 0.74 -7.77 14.67
N LYS A 223 0.81 -8.96 15.23
CA LYS A 223 2.06 -9.63 15.63
C LYS A 223 2.14 -11.00 15.01
N GLY A 224 3.15 -11.24 14.19
CA GLY A 224 3.42 -12.57 13.65
C GLY A 224 4.30 -13.39 14.59
N ASN A 225 4.20 -14.70 14.50
CA ASN A 225 5.06 -15.60 15.25
C ASN A 225 6.44 -15.80 14.59
N GLU A 226 7.35 -16.43 15.31
CA GLU A 226 8.72 -16.70 14.85
C GLU A 226 8.81 -17.60 13.58
N LYS A 227 7.75 -18.31 13.21
CA LYS A 227 7.68 -19.15 12.01
C LYS A 227 7.03 -18.45 10.82
N PHE A 228 6.54 -17.22 11.00
CA PHE A 228 5.82 -16.44 9.98
C PHE A 228 4.59 -17.15 9.41
N ASN A 229 3.91 -17.95 10.22
CA ASN A 229 2.75 -18.72 9.82
C ASN A 229 1.51 -18.54 10.73
N GLN A 230 1.61 -17.70 11.75
CA GLN A 230 0.50 -17.27 12.60
C GLN A 230 0.63 -15.81 12.90
N PHE A 231 -0.47 -15.10 12.81
CA PHE A 231 -0.56 -13.67 13.07
C PHE A 231 -1.69 -13.42 14.06
N ASN A 232 -1.35 -12.83 15.19
CA ASN A 232 -2.31 -12.34 16.16
C ASN A 232 -2.74 -10.93 15.74
N ILE A 233 -4.04 -10.68 15.71
CA ILE A 233 -4.68 -9.41 15.34
C ILE A 233 -5.38 -8.87 16.58
N GLU A 234 -5.12 -7.61 16.91
CA GLU A 234 -5.80 -6.83 17.92
C GLU A 234 -6.27 -5.52 17.30
N THR A 235 -7.57 -5.31 17.23
CA THR A 235 -8.16 -4.11 16.64
C THR A 235 -9.18 -3.52 17.56
N THR A 236 -9.16 -2.22 17.78
CA THR A 236 -10.14 -1.51 18.58
C THR A 236 -10.53 -0.21 17.91
N LEU A 237 -11.82 0.01 17.74
CA LEU A 237 -12.39 1.27 17.25
C LEU A 237 -13.11 1.97 18.41
N LYS A 238 -12.73 3.21 18.67
CA LYS A 238 -13.33 4.06 19.70
C LYS A 238 -13.99 5.29 19.10
N GLN A 239 -15.18 5.61 19.57
CA GLN A 239 -15.87 6.86 19.25
C GLN A 239 -16.27 7.55 20.55
N ASP A 240 -15.89 8.83 20.69
CA ASP A 240 -16.13 9.61 21.93
C ASP A 240 -15.62 8.89 23.20
N GLY A 241 -14.46 8.22 23.08
CA GLY A 241 -13.83 7.48 24.17
C GLY A 241 -14.46 6.12 24.50
N ASN A 242 -15.53 5.73 23.82
CA ASN A 242 -16.18 4.44 24.01
C ASN A 242 -15.77 3.46 22.90
N GLU A 243 -15.45 2.23 23.28
CA GLU A 243 -15.22 1.15 22.33
C GLU A 243 -16.53 0.83 21.60
N ARG A 244 -16.49 0.91 20.26
CA ARG A 244 -17.62 0.62 19.38
C ARG A 244 -17.46 -0.69 18.62
N PHE A 245 -16.22 -1.08 18.37
CA PHE A 245 -15.89 -2.32 17.69
C PHE A 245 -14.54 -2.82 18.15
N PHE A 246 -14.40 -4.13 18.25
CA PHE A 246 -13.12 -4.81 18.30
C PHE A 246 -13.11 -6.04 17.39
N LEU A 247 -11.90 -6.42 16.94
CA LEU A 247 -11.64 -7.68 16.24
C LEU A 247 -10.32 -8.23 16.75
N ASN A 248 -10.36 -9.38 17.44
CA ASN A 248 -9.19 -9.97 18.06
C ASN A 248 -9.10 -11.45 17.73
N GLY A 249 -7.89 -11.98 17.64
CA GLY A 249 -7.66 -13.40 17.44
C GLY A 249 -6.52 -13.71 16.50
N ASP A 250 -6.53 -14.90 15.91
CA ASP A 250 -5.43 -15.43 15.14
C ASP A 250 -5.80 -15.74 13.68
N VAL A 251 -4.86 -15.46 12.78
CA VAL A 251 -4.87 -15.92 11.39
C VAL A 251 -3.69 -16.85 11.19
N ASN A 252 -3.95 -18.08 10.75
CA ASN A 252 -2.93 -19.10 10.56
C ASN A 252 -2.76 -19.43 9.07
N PHE A 253 -1.50 -19.54 8.64
CA PHE A 253 -1.09 -19.93 7.30
C PHE A 253 -0.30 -21.23 7.38
N VAL A 254 -0.95 -22.39 7.20
CA VAL A 254 -0.32 -23.70 7.28
C VAL A 254 -0.44 -24.42 5.94
N GLY A 255 0.66 -24.50 5.20
CA GLY A 255 0.70 -25.10 3.86
C GLY A 255 -0.13 -24.32 2.86
N GLN A 256 -1.12 -24.98 2.23
CA GLN A 256 -2.06 -24.35 1.31
C GLN A 256 -3.37 -23.92 1.99
N GLN A 257 -3.51 -24.13 3.28
CA GLN A 257 -4.70 -23.81 4.05
C GLN A 257 -4.41 -22.59 4.94
N SER A 258 -5.31 -21.63 4.87
CA SER A 258 -5.31 -20.46 5.77
C SER A 258 -6.58 -20.55 6.60
N THR A 259 -6.44 -20.42 7.92
CA THR A 259 -7.58 -20.50 8.86
C THR A 259 -7.68 -19.24 9.71
N LEU A 260 -8.90 -18.94 10.10
CA LEU A 260 -9.28 -17.84 10.99
C LEU A 260 -9.74 -18.40 12.33
N ASP A 261 -9.42 -17.67 13.39
CA ASP A 261 -9.98 -17.83 14.74
C ASP A 261 -10.07 -16.44 15.35
N LEU A 262 -11.15 -15.72 15.03
CA LEU A 262 -11.32 -14.32 15.39
C LEU A 262 -12.62 -14.13 16.16
N GLU A 263 -12.61 -13.23 17.14
CA GLU A 263 -13.78 -12.70 17.84
C GLU A 263 -13.98 -11.23 17.46
N ALA A 264 -15.19 -10.88 17.03
CA ALA A 264 -15.63 -9.52 16.78
C ALA A 264 -16.68 -9.10 17.80
N GLY A 265 -16.53 -7.90 18.35
CA GLY A 265 -17.51 -7.30 19.24
C GLY A 265 -18.00 -5.96 18.73
N PHE A 266 -19.27 -5.67 18.95
CA PHE A 266 -19.97 -4.48 18.49
C PHE A 266 -20.71 -3.85 19.65
N ASP A 267 -20.53 -2.55 19.91
CA ASP A 267 -21.32 -1.76 20.85
C ASP A 267 -21.87 -0.51 20.16
N LYS A 268 -23.14 -0.56 19.77
CA LYS A 268 -23.81 0.51 19.02
C LYS A 268 -23.01 0.92 17.77
N PHE A 269 -22.47 -0.08 17.09
CA PHE A 269 -21.65 0.12 15.90
C PHE A 269 -22.51 0.56 14.73
N ASP A 270 -22.18 1.72 14.10
CA ASP A 270 -22.94 2.31 13.00
C ASP A 270 -22.86 1.45 11.73
N LEU A 271 -24.01 1.10 11.18
CA LEU A 271 -24.16 0.27 9.98
C LEU A 271 -24.20 1.11 8.69
N ALA A 272 -24.50 2.39 8.76
CA ALA A 272 -24.68 3.26 7.60
C ALA A 272 -23.46 3.34 6.68
N PRO A 273 -22.18 3.34 7.16
CA PRO A 273 -21.00 3.41 6.30
C PRO A 273 -20.88 2.24 5.31
N PHE A 274 -21.51 1.11 5.62
CA PHE A 274 -21.38 -0.13 4.85
C PHE A 274 -22.50 -0.31 3.81
N GLY A 275 -23.50 0.56 3.82
CA GLY A 275 -24.59 0.54 2.82
C GLY A 275 -24.10 0.43 1.38
N PRO A 276 -23.12 1.21 0.92
CA PRO A 276 -22.60 1.15 -0.45
C PRO A 276 -22.00 -0.21 -0.86
N LEU A 277 -21.55 -1.03 0.10
CA LEU A 277 -21.05 -2.39 -0.17
C LEU A 277 -22.15 -3.35 -0.63
N LEU A 278 -23.39 -3.06 -0.27
CA LEU A 278 -24.55 -3.90 -0.62
C LEU A 278 -25.10 -3.58 -2.01
N GLY A 279 -24.43 -2.66 -2.71
CA GLY A 279 -24.67 -2.31 -4.12
C GLY A 279 -26.07 -1.79 -4.39
N SER A 280 -26.66 -2.21 -5.52
CA SER A 280 -28.01 -1.84 -5.90
C SER A 280 -29.11 -2.67 -5.21
N VAL A 281 -28.73 -3.69 -4.44
CA VAL A 281 -29.69 -4.56 -3.78
C VAL A 281 -30.32 -3.89 -2.56
N LEU A 282 -29.49 -3.21 -1.75
CA LEU A 282 -29.91 -2.47 -0.57
C LEU A 282 -29.38 -1.05 -0.61
N SER A 283 -30.17 -0.10 -0.14
CA SER A 283 -29.80 1.30 0.06
C SER A 283 -30.33 1.82 1.40
N ASP A 284 -29.92 3.01 1.77
CA ASP A 284 -30.36 3.68 3.00
C ASP A 284 -30.21 2.80 4.26
N VAL A 285 -29.12 2.01 4.29
CA VAL A 285 -28.75 1.22 5.47
C VAL A 285 -28.49 2.18 6.63
N ARG A 286 -29.12 1.93 7.76
CA ARG A 286 -29.10 2.81 8.93
C ARG A 286 -29.20 2.04 10.23
N GLY A 287 -28.93 2.73 11.34
CA GLY A 287 -28.99 2.17 12.68
C GLY A 287 -27.69 1.57 13.13
N ASN A 288 -27.71 0.92 14.27
CA ASN A 288 -26.51 0.34 14.87
C ASN A 288 -26.73 -1.11 15.34
N ALA A 289 -25.63 -1.81 15.46
CA ALA A 289 -25.57 -3.18 15.96
C ALA A 289 -24.82 -3.25 17.29
N THR A 290 -25.31 -4.13 18.19
CA THR A 290 -24.63 -4.49 19.44
C THR A 290 -24.64 -6.01 19.55
N GLY A 291 -23.50 -6.61 19.90
CA GLY A 291 -23.38 -8.07 20.03
C GLY A 291 -21.97 -8.57 19.81
N ARG A 292 -21.86 -9.88 19.58
CA ARG A 292 -20.58 -10.55 19.30
C ARG A 292 -20.76 -11.57 18.18
N ALA A 293 -19.68 -11.78 17.46
CA ALA A 293 -19.58 -12.85 16.46
C ALA A 293 -18.17 -13.47 16.51
N THR A 294 -18.10 -14.75 16.21
CA THR A 294 -16.85 -15.47 15.93
C THR A 294 -16.72 -15.69 14.44
N ILE A 295 -15.49 -15.60 13.93
CA ILE A 295 -15.17 -15.85 12.55
C ILE A 295 -14.10 -16.94 12.54
N ALA A 296 -14.46 -18.13 12.12
CA ALA A 296 -13.61 -19.31 12.20
C ALA A 296 -13.48 -20.02 10.85
N GLY A 297 -12.68 -21.08 10.80
CA GLY A 297 -12.57 -21.93 9.62
C GLY A 297 -11.60 -21.42 8.55
N SER A 298 -11.88 -21.74 7.30
CA SER A 298 -11.02 -21.40 6.18
C SER A 298 -11.12 -19.91 5.81
N LEU A 299 -9.98 -19.28 5.48
CA LEU A 299 -9.98 -17.90 4.96
C LEU A 299 -10.78 -17.74 3.66
N SER A 300 -10.84 -18.77 2.83
CA SER A 300 -11.61 -18.77 1.58
C SER A 300 -13.12 -18.95 1.77
N GLU A 301 -13.52 -19.63 2.86
CA GLU A 301 -14.90 -19.89 3.21
C GLU A 301 -15.03 -19.79 4.74
N PRO A 302 -15.09 -18.55 5.28
CA PRO A 302 -15.16 -18.34 6.72
C PRO A 302 -16.55 -18.73 7.25
N GLU A 303 -16.56 -19.38 8.39
CA GLU A 303 -17.75 -19.66 9.18
C GLU A 303 -17.94 -18.51 10.16
N ILE A 304 -19.09 -17.88 10.14
CA ILE A 304 -19.43 -16.77 11.05
C ILE A 304 -20.58 -17.24 11.93
N ASP A 305 -20.36 -17.26 13.24
CA ASP A 305 -21.38 -17.56 14.23
C ASP A 305 -21.52 -16.40 15.21
N GLY A 306 -22.75 -15.98 15.50
CA GLY A 306 -22.93 -14.88 16.42
C GLY A 306 -24.35 -14.37 16.52
N ARG A 307 -24.53 -13.44 17.46
CA ARG A 307 -25.81 -12.78 17.66
C ARG A 307 -25.63 -11.26 17.74
N LEU A 308 -26.39 -10.55 16.90
CA LEU A 308 -26.43 -9.10 16.88
C LEU A 308 -27.83 -8.61 17.19
N TYR A 309 -27.91 -7.57 18.00
CA TYR A 309 -29.12 -6.82 18.32
C TYR A 309 -29.07 -5.50 17.56
N LEU A 310 -30.11 -5.28 16.74
CA LEU A 310 -30.25 -4.08 15.92
C LEU A 310 -31.07 -3.02 16.67
N ASN A 311 -30.59 -1.78 16.65
CA ASN A 311 -31.31 -0.64 17.20
C ASN A 311 -31.46 0.46 16.15
N ASP A 312 -32.68 0.99 16.03
CA ASP A 312 -33.05 2.02 15.05
C ASP A 312 -32.61 1.67 13.62
N ALA A 313 -32.53 0.36 13.35
CA ALA A 313 -31.99 -0.16 12.12
C ALA A 313 -33.03 -0.26 11.03
N GLY A 314 -32.59 -0.08 9.81
CA GLY A 314 -33.44 -0.20 8.64
C GLY A 314 -32.65 -0.16 7.34
N MET A 315 -33.31 -0.49 6.26
CA MET A 315 -32.76 -0.47 4.92
C MET A 315 -33.86 -0.34 3.88
N ARG A 316 -33.52 0.18 2.73
CA ARG A 316 -34.42 0.21 1.58
C ARG A 316 -34.04 -0.85 0.57
N VAL A 317 -35.01 -1.53 0.00
CA VAL A 317 -34.86 -2.42 -1.13
C VAL A 317 -35.33 -1.68 -2.39
N PRO A 318 -34.44 -1.09 -3.20
CA PRO A 318 -34.83 -0.24 -4.33
C PRO A 318 -35.69 -0.95 -5.35
N TYR A 319 -35.40 -2.21 -5.65
CA TYR A 319 -36.15 -3.02 -6.61
C TYR A 319 -37.62 -3.18 -6.23
N LEU A 320 -37.92 -3.31 -4.94
CA LEU A 320 -39.28 -3.44 -4.43
C LEU A 320 -39.90 -2.09 -4.10
N ASN A 321 -39.12 -1.02 -4.09
CA ASN A 321 -39.48 0.31 -3.59
C ASN A 321 -40.03 0.27 -2.17
N VAL A 322 -39.47 -0.58 -1.32
CA VAL A 322 -39.90 -0.77 0.07
C VAL A 322 -38.80 -0.34 1.02
N ASP A 323 -39.19 0.42 2.05
CA ASP A 323 -38.34 0.78 3.19
C ASP A 323 -38.71 -0.13 4.37
N TYR A 324 -37.71 -0.88 4.85
CA TYR A 324 -37.82 -1.76 6.01
C TYR A 324 -37.25 -1.07 7.23
N ALA A 325 -38.01 -1.01 8.30
CA ALA A 325 -37.54 -0.65 9.64
C ALA A 325 -37.62 -1.90 10.51
N PHE A 326 -36.54 -2.22 11.18
CA PHE A 326 -36.53 -3.32 12.14
C PHE A 326 -37.16 -2.88 13.47
N GLU A 327 -37.79 -3.81 14.17
CA GLU A 327 -38.24 -3.58 15.53
C GLU A 327 -37.04 -3.29 16.44
N LYS A 328 -37.26 -2.57 17.52
CA LYS A 328 -36.22 -2.30 18.51
C LYS A 328 -35.68 -3.59 19.11
N ASN A 329 -34.36 -3.73 19.14
CA ASN A 329 -33.64 -4.94 19.54
C ASN A 329 -33.97 -6.17 18.66
N ALA A 330 -34.29 -5.97 17.39
CA ALA A 330 -34.40 -7.06 16.46
C ALA A 330 -33.11 -7.90 16.47
N ILE A 331 -33.26 -9.22 16.48
CA ILE A 331 -32.13 -10.14 16.60
C ILE A 331 -31.78 -10.64 15.21
N ILE A 332 -30.48 -10.62 14.90
CA ILE A 332 -29.89 -11.35 13.78
C ILE A 332 -28.98 -12.42 14.37
N ASP A 333 -29.34 -13.68 14.17
CA ASP A 333 -28.44 -14.81 14.37
C ASP A 333 -27.72 -15.06 13.03
N VAL A 334 -26.40 -14.99 13.07
CA VAL A 334 -25.52 -15.28 11.95
C VAL A 334 -24.97 -16.68 12.19
N THR A 335 -25.19 -17.60 11.26
CA THR A 335 -24.73 -19.00 11.35
C THR A 335 -24.15 -19.45 10.01
#